data_f82841045c314d911e93e8844665d3e1
#
_entry.id   f82841045c314d911e93e8844665d3e1
#
_cell.length_a   1.000
_cell.length_b   1.000
_cell.length_c   1.000
_cell.angle_alpha   90.00
_cell.angle_beta   90.00
_cell.angle_gamma   90.00
#
_symmetry.space_group_name_H-M   'P 1'
#
loop_
_entity.id
_entity.type
_entity.pdbx_description
1 polymer ?
#
loop_
_entity_poly.entity_id
_entity_poly.type
_entity_poly.pdbx_seq_one_letter_code
_entity_poly.pdbx_strand_id
1 'polypeptide(L)'
;GRYKALHYMAKGFCDNVAGSIEKKETHMGFWISNETLAPVTVKAKIAVKTLYFQVLEEQEVSKEVPALSAECLFEKEYKELIAGRDDSVFFVAEYEYEQNGQKVSKKEFETFVPVKYLELKDPAFKVTENADGSVSIQTDTFVPYCMLEGISADTIWNENVVAFTDKEAVTLVPVEDQKISKDGVR
;
A
#
# COMPACT_ATOMS: atom_id res chain seq x y z
N GLY A 1 -16.27 5.09 -19.21
CA GLY A 1 -16.44 5.58 -17.82
C GLY A 1 -15.12 5.63 -17.10
N ARG A 2 -14.97 6.57 -16.19
CA ARG A 2 -13.75 6.70 -15.40
C ARG A 2 -13.73 5.65 -14.28
N TYR A 3 -12.57 5.05 -14.02
CA TYR A 3 -12.36 4.25 -12.83
C TYR A 3 -12.37 5.14 -11.59
N LYS A 4 -13.17 4.75 -10.61
CA LYS A 4 -13.20 5.40 -9.29
C LYS A 4 -12.09 4.85 -8.39
N ALA A 5 -11.71 5.59 -7.35
CA ALA A 5 -10.75 5.14 -6.34
C ALA A 5 -11.03 3.71 -5.82
N LEU A 6 -12.30 3.41 -5.51
CA LEU A 6 -12.73 2.08 -5.07
C LEU A 6 -12.35 0.96 -6.04
N HIS A 7 -12.34 1.22 -7.35
CA HIS A 7 -11.97 0.21 -8.35
C HIS A 7 -10.49 -0.19 -8.24
N TYR A 8 -9.60 0.80 -8.06
CA TYR A 8 -8.17 0.55 -7.86
C TYR A 8 -7.91 -0.15 -6.52
N MET A 9 -8.56 0.27 -5.45
CA MET A 9 -8.45 -0.38 -4.15
C MET A 9 -8.93 -1.83 -4.19
N ALA A 10 -10.08 -2.10 -4.85
CA ALA A 10 -10.65 -3.44 -4.98
C ALA A 10 -9.70 -4.42 -5.67
N LYS A 11 -8.93 -3.96 -6.63
CA LYS A 11 -7.91 -4.78 -7.31
C LYS A 11 -6.87 -5.33 -6.33
N GLY A 12 -6.45 -4.54 -5.34
CA GLY A 12 -5.46 -4.96 -4.34
C GLY A 12 -5.99 -6.01 -3.36
N PHE A 13 -7.20 -5.79 -2.81
CA PHE A 13 -7.75 -6.73 -1.81
C PHE A 13 -8.46 -7.96 -2.41
N CYS A 14 -8.67 -8.00 -3.73
CA CYS A 14 -9.17 -9.19 -4.43
C CYS A 14 -8.04 -10.09 -4.96
N ASP A 15 -6.80 -9.86 -4.62
CA ASP A 15 -5.69 -10.73 -5.01
C ASP A 15 -5.73 -12.07 -4.26
N ASN A 16 -5.28 -13.13 -4.93
CA ASN A 16 -5.27 -14.49 -4.36
C ASN A 16 -4.34 -14.64 -3.15
N VAL A 17 -3.34 -13.75 -3.00
CA VAL A 17 -2.52 -13.63 -1.79
C VAL A 17 -2.60 -12.17 -1.34
N ALA A 18 -3.28 -11.94 -0.24
CA ALA A 18 -3.57 -10.60 0.26
C ALA A 18 -3.14 -10.43 1.71
N GLY A 19 -2.45 -9.32 1.99
CA GLY A 19 -2.15 -8.86 3.34
C GLY A 19 -3.32 -8.09 3.93
N SER A 20 -3.49 -8.17 5.24
CA SER A 20 -4.42 -7.34 5.98
C SER A 20 -3.89 -7.03 7.37
N ILE A 21 -4.27 -5.88 7.91
CA ILE A 21 -3.89 -5.45 9.26
C ILE A 21 -5.12 -5.47 10.15
N GLU A 22 -5.07 -6.26 11.21
CA GLU A 22 -6.05 -6.23 12.28
C GLU A 22 -5.60 -5.24 13.35
N LYS A 23 -6.43 -4.23 13.62
CA LYS A 23 -6.19 -3.28 14.70
C LYS A 23 -7.19 -3.47 15.84
N LYS A 24 -6.68 -3.62 17.07
CA LYS A 24 -7.46 -3.63 18.31
C LYS A 24 -6.85 -2.61 19.26
N GLU A 25 -7.37 -1.40 19.27
CA GLU A 25 -6.79 -0.26 19.99
C GLU A 25 -5.34 0.01 19.57
N THR A 26 -4.38 -0.32 20.43
CA THR A 26 -2.93 -0.18 20.20
C THR A 26 -2.23 -1.47 19.78
N HIS A 27 -2.97 -2.58 19.72
CA HIS A 27 -2.49 -3.87 19.24
C HIS A 27 -2.66 -3.97 17.72
N MET A 28 -1.60 -4.37 17.03
CA MET A 28 -1.58 -4.58 15.57
C MET A 28 -1.24 -6.03 15.25
N GLY A 29 -2.03 -6.64 14.37
CA GLY A 29 -1.78 -7.96 13.81
C GLY A 29 -1.66 -7.88 12.30
N PHE A 30 -0.63 -8.51 11.71
CA PHE A 30 -0.50 -8.63 10.26
C PHE A 30 -0.82 -10.06 9.82
N TRP A 31 -1.79 -10.18 8.93
CA TRP A 31 -2.35 -11.43 8.43
C TRP A 31 -2.12 -11.56 6.93
N ILE A 32 -1.92 -12.78 6.46
CA ILE A 32 -1.92 -13.13 5.03
C ILE A 32 -3.03 -14.15 4.78
N SER A 33 -3.88 -13.85 3.82
CA SER A 33 -4.82 -14.79 3.22
C SER A 33 -4.22 -15.37 1.95
N ASN A 34 -4.19 -16.70 1.82
CA ASN A 34 -3.76 -17.41 0.64
C ASN A 34 -4.94 -18.20 0.05
N GLU A 35 -5.54 -17.69 -1.01
CA GLU A 35 -6.64 -18.35 -1.74
C GLU A 35 -6.15 -19.23 -2.90
N THR A 36 -4.83 -19.41 -3.03
CA THR A 36 -4.26 -20.31 -4.04
C THR A 36 -4.35 -21.79 -3.61
N LEU A 37 -4.17 -22.70 -4.56
CA LEU A 37 -4.16 -24.15 -4.31
C LEU A 37 -2.78 -24.70 -3.88
N ALA A 38 -1.81 -23.82 -3.62
CA ALA A 38 -0.47 -24.20 -3.18
C ALA A 38 -0.04 -23.34 -1.98
N PRO A 39 0.83 -23.86 -1.10
CA PRO A 39 1.39 -23.03 -0.03
C PRO A 39 2.26 -21.92 -0.62
N VAL A 40 2.32 -20.78 0.08
CA VAL A 40 3.10 -19.60 -0.31
C VAL A 40 3.97 -19.16 0.86
N THR A 41 5.28 -19.05 0.66
CA THR A 41 6.17 -18.45 1.65
C THR A 41 6.15 -16.94 1.50
N VAL A 42 5.74 -16.26 2.56
CA VAL A 42 5.69 -14.80 2.64
C VAL A 42 6.80 -14.32 3.56
N LYS A 43 7.58 -13.34 3.10
CA LYS A 43 8.51 -12.56 3.91
C LYS A 43 7.93 -11.19 4.11
N ALA A 44 7.91 -10.70 5.33
CA ALA A 44 7.38 -9.39 5.64
C ALA A 44 8.33 -8.60 6.54
N LYS A 45 8.42 -7.32 6.28
CA LYS A 45 9.09 -6.31 7.08
C LYS A 45 8.02 -5.44 7.72
N ILE A 46 7.92 -5.51 9.02
CA ILE A 46 6.93 -4.84 9.84
C ILE A 46 7.61 -3.67 10.54
N ALA A 47 7.04 -2.47 10.45
CA ALA A 47 7.60 -1.31 11.12
C ALA A 47 6.52 -0.37 11.69
N VAL A 48 6.91 0.35 12.74
CA VAL A 48 6.23 1.58 13.19
C VAL A 48 7.13 2.74 12.80
N LYS A 49 6.57 3.67 12.04
CA LYS A 49 7.30 4.85 11.54
C LYS A 49 6.59 6.14 11.99
N THR A 50 7.34 7.22 12.13
CA THR A 50 6.76 8.56 12.24
C THR A 50 6.19 9.00 10.89
N LEU A 51 5.35 10.05 10.88
CA LEU A 51 4.82 10.63 9.63
C LEU A 51 5.92 11.17 8.69
N TYR A 52 7.18 11.29 9.17
CA TYR A 52 8.37 11.68 8.37
C TYR A 52 9.27 10.49 8.02
N PHE A 53 8.72 9.26 8.11
CA PHE A 53 9.39 8.01 7.76
C PHE A 53 10.57 7.60 8.65
N GLN A 54 10.73 8.23 9.83
CA GLN A 54 11.70 7.73 10.80
C GLN A 54 11.18 6.42 11.39
N VAL A 55 11.97 5.38 11.29
CA VAL A 55 11.68 4.07 11.88
C VAL A 55 11.86 4.15 13.39
N LEU A 56 10.81 3.83 14.14
CA LEU A 56 10.84 3.71 15.59
C LEU A 56 11.09 2.29 16.04
N GLU A 57 10.52 1.35 15.32
CA GLU A 57 10.70 -0.08 15.53
C GLU A 57 10.53 -0.82 14.20
N GLU A 58 11.30 -1.88 14.00
CA GLU A 58 11.24 -2.69 12.80
C GLU A 58 11.52 -4.16 13.14
N GLN A 59 10.82 -5.07 12.46
CA GLN A 59 11.03 -6.50 12.58
C GLN A 59 10.77 -7.21 11.25
N GLU A 60 11.60 -8.20 10.93
CA GLU A 60 11.38 -9.10 9.81
C GLU A 60 10.77 -10.41 10.28
N VAL A 61 9.81 -10.91 9.52
CA VAL A 61 9.15 -12.20 9.74
C VAL A 61 9.06 -12.97 8.43
N SER A 62 9.10 -14.29 8.51
CA SER A 62 8.89 -15.16 7.35
C SER A 62 8.08 -16.37 7.77
N LYS A 63 7.03 -16.68 7.00
CA LYS A 63 6.13 -17.80 7.27
C LYS A 63 5.61 -18.42 5.98
N GLU A 64 5.47 -19.75 5.98
CA GLU A 64 4.71 -20.44 4.96
C GLU A 64 3.23 -20.40 5.33
N VAL A 65 2.40 -19.91 4.39
CA VAL A 65 0.94 -19.85 4.50
C VAL A 65 0.36 -20.98 3.67
N PRO A 66 -0.32 -21.96 4.27
CA PRO A 66 -0.90 -23.08 3.56
C PRO A 66 -1.90 -22.63 2.47
N ALA A 67 -2.18 -23.53 1.52
CA ALA A 67 -3.23 -23.32 0.53
C ALA A 67 -4.59 -23.11 1.20
N LEU A 68 -5.41 -22.22 0.66
CA LEU A 68 -6.80 -21.95 1.10
C LEU A 68 -6.90 -21.64 2.60
N SER A 69 -5.94 -20.87 3.14
CA SER A 69 -5.88 -20.52 4.55
C SER A 69 -5.55 -19.05 4.78
N ALA A 70 -5.74 -18.60 6.02
CA ALA A 70 -5.27 -17.31 6.50
C ALA A 70 -4.41 -17.53 7.76
N GLU A 71 -3.26 -16.86 7.81
CA GLU A 71 -2.30 -16.98 8.90
C GLU A 71 -1.87 -15.62 9.44
N CYS A 72 -1.79 -15.53 10.77
CA CYS A 72 -1.14 -14.41 11.41
C CYS A 72 0.39 -14.57 11.30
N LEU A 73 1.05 -13.60 10.68
CA LEU A 73 2.50 -13.58 10.55
C LEU A 73 3.15 -12.84 11.71
N PHE A 74 2.46 -11.85 12.23
CA PHE A 74 2.98 -10.98 13.27
C PHE A 74 1.84 -10.37 14.08
N GLU A 75 2.02 -10.24 15.39
CA GLU A 75 1.14 -9.47 16.26
C GLU A 75 1.92 -8.86 17.42
N LYS A 76 1.58 -7.63 17.79
CA LYS A 76 2.24 -6.92 18.88
C LYS A 76 1.39 -5.79 19.46
N GLU A 77 1.55 -5.59 20.77
CA GLU A 77 1.02 -4.44 21.50
C GLU A 77 2.01 -3.26 21.44
N TYR A 78 1.52 -2.09 21.05
CA TYR A 78 2.35 -0.88 20.84
C TYR A 78 2.07 0.24 21.82
N LYS A 79 1.23 0.04 22.82
CA LYS A 79 0.79 1.08 23.76
C LYS A 79 1.92 1.92 24.34
N GLU A 80 3.03 1.28 24.76
CA GLU A 80 4.17 2.00 25.33
C GLU A 80 4.97 2.76 24.27
N LEU A 81 5.17 2.16 23.10
CA LEU A 81 5.93 2.77 22.00
C LEU A 81 5.27 4.04 21.47
N ILE A 82 3.94 4.06 21.38
CA ILE A 82 3.18 5.18 20.79
C ILE A 82 2.63 6.15 21.82
N ALA A 83 2.87 5.95 23.10
CA ALA A 83 2.35 6.82 24.16
C ALA A 83 2.66 8.29 23.91
N GLY A 84 1.60 9.13 23.82
CA GLY A 84 1.70 10.57 23.57
C GLY A 84 2.12 10.96 22.15
N ARG A 85 2.03 10.04 21.17
CA ARG A 85 2.33 10.30 19.74
C ARG A 85 1.55 9.38 18.77
N ASP A 86 0.43 8.85 19.21
CA ASP A 86 -0.43 7.97 18.43
C ASP A 86 -1.02 8.64 17.16
N ASP A 87 -1.07 9.98 17.13
CA ASP A 87 -1.48 10.82 16.00
C ASP A 87 -0.34 11.20 15.04
N SER A 88 0.90 10.84 15.36
CA SER A 88 2.10 11.20 14.59
C SER A 88 2.91 10.00 14.12
N VAL A 89 2.35 8.80 14.24
CA VAL A 89 2.97 7.53 13.82
C VAL A 89 1.97 6.63 13.09
N PHE A 90 2.50 5.70 12.30
CA PHE A 90 1.72 4.69 11.61
C PHE A 90 2.44 3.34 11.61
N PHE A 91 1.67 2.27 11.47
CA PHE A 91 2.13 0.90 11.28
C PHE A 91 2.18 0.57 9.80
N VAL A 92 3.21 -0.11 9.34
CA VAL A 92 3.36 -0.56 7.96
C VAL A 92 3.88 -1.99 7.91
N ALA A 93 3.32 -2.79 7.00
CA ALA A 93 3.78 -4.12 6.63
C ALA A 93 4.14 -4.12 5.14
N GLU A 94 5.42 -4.25 4.85
CA GLU A 94 5.94 -4.46 3.50
C GLU A 94 6.18 -5.96 3.33
N TYR A 95 5.55 -6.60 2.35
CA TYR A 95 5.66 -8.05 2.21
C TYR A 95 5.89 -8.47 0.78
N GLU A 96 6.57 -9.61 0.65
CA GLU A 96 6.92 -10.20 -0.62
C GLU A 96 6.69 -11.71 -0.63
N TYR A 97 6.32 -12.20 -1.79
CA TYR A 97 6.15 -13.62 -2.05
C TYR A 97 6.43 -13.93 -3.53
N GLU A 98 6.59 -15.20 -3.86
CA GLU A 98 6.72 -15.65 -5.24
C GLU A 98 5.40 -16.21 -5.76
N GLN A 99 4.97 -15.75 -6.94
CA GLN A 99 3.79 -16.26 -7.62
C GLN A 99 4.13 -16.48 -9.10
N ASN A 100 3.94 -17.71 -9.59
CA ASN A 100 4.24 -18.08 -10.97
C ASN A 100 5.68 -17.75 -11.42
N GLY A 101 6.66 -17.91 -10.53
CA GLY A 101 8.07 -17.58 -10.80
C GLY A 101 8.37 -16.09 -10.82
N GLN A 102 7.44 -15.24 -10.42
CA GLN A 102 7.63 -13.80 -10.31
C GLN A 102 7.55 -13.36 -8.85
N LYS A 103 8.45 -12.48 -8.46
CA LYS A 103 8.41 -11.82 -7.15
C LYS A 103 7.33 -10.76 -7.15
N VAL A 104 6.41 -10.85 -6.20
CA VAL A 104 5.37 -9.87 -5.93
C VAL A 104 5.73 -9.15 -4.62
N SER A 105 5.69 -7.83 -4.63
CA SER A 105 5.90 -7.00 -3.43
C SER A 105 4.70 -6.10 -3.22
N LYS A 106 4.23 -6.01 -1.99
CA LYS A 106 3.07 -5.21 -1.60
C LYS A 106 3.31 -4.52 -0.26
N LYS A 107 2.49 -3.51 0.02
CA LYS A 107 2.52 -2.76 1.28
C LYS A 107 1.10 -2.58 1.80
N GLU A 108 0.94 -2.77 3.11
CA GLU A 108 -0.27 -2.43 3.85
C GLU A 108 0.10 -1.48 4.98
N PHE A 109 -0.78 -0.58 5.33
CA PHE A 109 -0.58 0.32 6.47
C PHE A 109 -1.84 0.47 7.31
N GLU A 110 -1.65 0.82 8.57
CA GLU A 110 -2.74 1.19 9.48
C GLU A 110 -2.27 2.32 10.40
N THR A 111 -3.20 3.15 10.82
CA THR A 111 -2.93 4.28 11.72
C THR A 111 -3.49 3.98 13.09
N PHE A 112 -2.81 4.40 14.16
CA PHE A 112 -3.26 4.13 15.53
C PHE A 112 -4.51 4.94 15.89
N VAL A 113 -4.69 6.11 15.29
CA VAL A 113 -5.90 6.93 15.38
C VAL A 113 -6.57 7.04 13.99
N PRO A 114 -7.86 7.36 13.90
CA PRO A 114 -8.47 7.68 12.60
C PRO A 114 -7.69 8.78 11.85
N VAL A 115 -7.58 8.65 10.53
CA VAL A 115 -6.77 9.55 9.67
C VAL A 115 -7.06 11.03 9.91
N LYS A 116 -8.32 11.40 10.21
CA LYS A 116 -8.72 12.79 10.51
C LYS A 116 -8.10 13.38 11.80
N TYR A 117 -7.50 12.55 12.64
CA TYR A 117 -6.83 12.96 13.88
C TYR A 117 -5.31 12.90 13.77
N LEU A 118 -4.76 12.45 12.64
CA LEU A 118 -3.33 12.49 12.41
C LEU A 118 -2.82 13.92 12.27
N GLU A 119 -1.64 14.20 12.79
CA GLU A 119 -0.92 15.47 12.60
C GLU A 119 -0.30 15.58 11.19
N LEU A 120 -1.11 15.33 10.15
CA LEU A 120 -0.66 15.41 8.77
C LEU A 120 -0.27 16.86 8.42
N LYS A 121 0.81 16.98 7.65
CA LYS A 121 1.22 18.24 7.00
C LYS A 121 1.02 18.13 5.49
N ASP A 122 0.91 19.28 4.85
CA ASP A 122 0.87 19.34 3.40
C ASP A 122 2.13 18.69 2.82
N PRO A 123 1.99 17.65 2.00
CA PRO A 123 3.13 16.92 1.45
C PRO A 123 3.82 17.73 0.36
N ALA A 124 5.16 17.73 0.36
CA ALA A 124 5.96 18.24 -0.76
C ALA A 124 6.09 17.16 -1.83
N PHE A 125 5.17 17.15 -2.80
CA PHE A 125 5.22 16.22 -3.91
C PHE A 125 6.28 16.61 -4.94
N LYS A 126 7.14 15.65 -5.30
CA LYS A 126 7.98 15.70 -6.48
C LYS A 126 7.40 14.76 -7.52
N VAL A 127 6.92 15.33 -8.62
CA VAL A 127 6.31 14.60 -9.73
C VAL A 127 7.24 14.64 -10.94
N THR A 128 7.50 13.49 -11.57
CA THR A 128 8.33 13.35 -12.75
C THR A 128 7.56 12.57 -13.81
N GLU A 129 7.36 13.18 -14.98
CA GLU A 129 6.84 12.48 -16.15
C GLU A 129 8.00 11.79 -16.87
N ASN A 130 7.89 10.50 -17.10
CA ASN A 130 8.89 9.69 -17.76
C ASN A 130 8.64 9.63 -19.28
N ALA A 131 9.68 9.32 -20.06
CA ALA A 131 9.60 9.27 -21.52
C ALA A 131 8.64 8.19 -22.07
N ASP A 132 8.34 7.16 -21.27
CA ASP A 132 7.39 6.09 -21.58
C ASP A 132 5.93 6.45 -21.21
N GLY A 133 5.68 7.66 -20.71
CA GLY A 133 4.37 8.12 -20.28
C GLY A 133 3.99 7.72 -18.86
N SER A 134 4.86 7.02 -18.14
CA SER A 134 4.67 6.76 -16.71
C SER A 134 4.94 8.02 -15.89
N VAL A 135 4.41 8.06 -14.66
CA VAL A 135 4.57 9.17 -13.73
C VAL A 135 5.14 8.65 -12.42
N SER A 136 6.31 9.17 -12.04
CA SER A 136 6.94 8.87 -10.76
C SER A 136 6.66 9.98 -9.76
N ILE A 137 6.18 9.61 -8.57
CA ILE A 137 5.76 10.53 -7.51
C ILE A 137 6.53 10.19 -6.25
N GLN A 138 7.10 11.20 -5.60
CA GLN A 138 7.74 11.11 -4.28
C GLN A 138 7.17 12.15 -3.34
N THR A 139 7.27 11.90 -2.04
CA THR A 139 6.94 12.86 -0.99
C THR A 139 7.90 12.75 0.19
N ASP A 140 7.91 13.75 1.04
CA ASP A 140 8.73 13.83 2.25
C ASP A 140 7.99 13.44 3.55
N THR A 141 6.67 13.19 3.45
CA THR A 141 5.82 12.82 4.57
C THR A 141 4.81 11.75 4.20
N PHE A 142 4.28 11.07 5.21
CA PHE A 142 3.23 10.06 5.05
C PHE A 142 1.98 10.65 4.39
N VAL A 143 1.52 9.97 3.35
CA VAL A 143 0.26 10.27 2.67
C VAL A 143 -0.55 8.97 2.58
N PRO A 144 -1.65 8.85 3.32
CA PRO A 144 -2.42 7.60 3.38
C PRO A 144 -3.10 7.25 2.06
N TYR A 145 -3.55 8.26 1.31
CA TYR A 145 -4.25 8.06 0.05
C TYR A 145 -3.92 9.20 -0.91
N CYS A 146 -3.28 8.86 -2.01
CA CYS A 146 -3.00 9.78 -3.12
C CYS A 146 -3.59 9.22 -4.39
N MET A 147 -4.31 10.04 -5.13
CA MET A 147 -4.86 9.70 -6.43
C MET A 147 -4.35 10.68 -7.47
N LEU A 148 -3.79 10.16 -8.57
CA LEU A 148 -3.39 10.97 -9.70
C LEU A 148 -4.62 11.23 -10.60
N GLU A 149 -5.06 12.48 -10.67
CA GLU A 149 -6.04 12.91 -11.64
C GLU A 149 -5.29 13.41 -12.88
N GLY A 150 -5.36 12.64 -13.95
CA GLY A 150 -4.48 12.80 -15.10
C GLY A 150 -4.80 14.00 -15.99
N ILE A 151 -3.80 14.38 -16.77
CA ILE A 151 -3.81 15.39 -17.84
C ILE A 151 -4.90 15.09 -18.89
N SER A 152 -5.23 13.81 -19.11
CA SER A 152 -6.44 13.38 -19.80
C SER A 152 -7.34 12.63 -18.83
N ALA A 153 -8.58 13.04 -18.75
CA ALA A 153 -9.60 12.49 -17.85
C ALA A 153 -9.87 10.99 -18.03
N ASP A 154 -9.30 10.37 -19.04
CA ASP A 154 -9.56 9.00 -19.49
C ASP A 154 -8.35 8.07 -19.38
N THR A 155 -7.23 8.54 -18.82
CA THR A 155 -6.06 7.67 -18.58
C THR A 155 -6.37 6.66 -17.48
N ILE A 156 -6.23 5.38 -17.81
CA ILE A 156 -6.29 4.29 -16.84
C ILE A 156 -4.86 3.93 -16.48
N TRP A 157 -4.58 3.94 -15.18
CA TRP A 157 -3.28 3.59 -14.63
C TRP A 157 -3.27 2.13 -14.16
N ASN A 158 -2.09 1.52 -14.10
CA ASN A 158 -1.91 0.20 -13.51
C ASN A 158 -2.38 0.17 -12.05
N GLU A 159 -2.16 1.27 -11.33
CA GLU A 159 -2.57 1.54 -9.96
C GLU A 159 -2.84 3.04 -9.83
N ASN A 160 -3.77 3.49 -9.03
CA ASN A 160 -4.06 4.92 -8.87
C ASN A 160 -4.78 5.27 -7.55
N VAL A 161 -4.56 4.53 -6.51
CA VAL A 161 -4.78 4.98 -5.13
C VAL A 161 -3.61 4.43 -4.34
N VAL A 162 -2.62 5.27 -4.09
CA VAL A 162 -1.36 4.85 -3.50
C VAL A 162 -1.13 5.52 -2.15
N ALA A 163 -0.49 4.80 -1.25
CA ALA A 163 0.00 5.35 0.00
C ALA A 163 1.51 5.59 -0.08
N PHE A 164 1.96 6.70 0.49
CA PHE A 164 3.39 6.95 0.66
C PHE A 164 3.78 6.64 2.11
N THR A 165 4.46 5.52 2.30
CA THR A 165 4.92 5.01 3.59
C THR A 165 6.44 5.09 3.77
N ASP A 166 7.13 5.63 2.77
CA ASP A 166 8.57 5.89 2.73
C ASP A 166 8.90 6.99 1.70
N LYS A 167 10.20 7.24 1.49
CA LYS A 167 10.71 8.23 0.53
C LYS A 167 10.93 7.69 -0.88
N GLU A 168 10.61 6.41 -1.11
CA GLU A 168 10.76 5.82 -2.44
C GLU A 168 9.73 6.39 -3.41
N ALA A 169 10.09 6.46 -4.69
CA ALA A 169 9.17 6.90 -5.71
C ALA A 169 8.16 5.80 -6.03
N VAL A 170 6.88 6.15 -6.04
CA VAL A 170 5.83 5.32 -6.62
C VAL A 170 5.70 5.68 -8.09
N THR A 171 5.75 4.67 -8.98
CA THR A 171 5.62 4.88 -10.43
C THR A 171 4.29 4.33 -10.93
N LEU A 172 3.45 5.21 -11.44
CA LEU A 172 2.18 4.89 -12.07
C LEU A 172 2.37 4.75 -13.57
N VAL A 173 1.96 3.60 -14.12
CA VAL A 173 2.14 3.27 -15.54
C VAL A 173 0.78 3.29 -16.24
N PRO A 174 0.62 4.02 -17.37
CA PRO A 174 -0.61 3.99 -18.13
C PRO A 174 -0.83 2.61 -18.75
N VAL A 175 -2.06 2.10 -18.71
CA VAL A 175 -2.42 0.83 -19.35
C VAL A 175 -2.69 1.08 -20.82
N GLU A 176 -1.83 0.54 -21.70
CA GLU A 176 -1.82 0.84 -23.14
C GLU A 176 -3.08 0.40 -23.89
N ASP A 177 -3.77 -0.65 -23.46
CA ASP A 177 -4.91 -1.24 -24.17
C ASP A 177 -6.21 -0.42 -24.17
N GLN A 178 -6.19 0.78 -23.59
CA GLN A 178 -7.37 1.66 -23.53
C GLN A 178 -7.09 3.07 -24.06
N LYS A 179 -6.34 3.21 -25.11
CA LYS A 179 -6.48 4.38 -25.98
C LYS A 179 -7.87 4.29 -26.64
N ILE A 180 -8.88 4.74 -25.91
CA ILE A 180 -10.18 5.03 -26.53
C ILE A 180 -9.87 6.05 -27.61
N SER A 181 -9.91 5.63 -28.87
CA SER A 181 -9.73 6.55 -29.96
C SER A 181 -10.78 7.65 -29.81
N LYS A 182 -10.40 8.90 -30.00
CA LYS A 182 -11.30 10.05 -29.88
C LYS A 182 -12.51 9.95 -30.83
N ASP A 183 -12.50 9.01 -31.75
CA ASP A 183 -13.52 8.78 -32.78
C ASP A 183 -14.67 7.87 -32.35
N GLY A 184 -14.67 7.35 -31.11
CA GLY A 184 -15.65 6.39 -30.60
C GLY A 184 -16.70 6.95 -29.62
N VAL A 185 -16.70 8.24 -29.33
CA VAL A 185 -17.72 8.85 -28.46
C VAL A 185 -18.78 9.52 -29.33
N ARG A 186 -19.86 8.82 -29.56
CA ARG A 186 -21.16 9.39 -29.97
C ARG A 186 -22.14 9.28 -28.83
#